data_dc8cb4d54d87b61a38c73dc5c0318dab
#
_entry.id   dc8cb4d54d87b61a38c73dc5c0318dab
#
_cell.length_a   1.000
_cell.length_b   1.000
_cell.length_c   1.000
_cell.angle_alpha   90.00
_cell.angle_beta   90.00
_cell.angle_gamma   90.00
#
_symmetry.space_group_name_H-M   'P 1'
#
loop_
_entity.id
_entity.type
_entity.pdbx_description
1 polymer ?
#
loop_
_entity_poly.entity_id
_entity_poly.type
_entity_poly.pdbx_seq_one_letter_code
_entity_poly.pdbx_strand_id
1 'polypeptide(L)'
;VTEKVRYYERILSDEDFLYSILIEECREIIDKYGDDRRSDIVYATPDMNPEDFYPDDDMIITISHYGYIKRTPLAEYRSQNRGGTGAKGAGTKDEDFVEFVYGASNHAHLLFFTDRGRCYWLRVFEIPEAARNSKGRAIQNILNIESDNRITAILRIKNLTSDQEFVDTHYLNFVTEQGMIRKARLRDFSRPRSKGIIAIRLKDETDRVVSVMLTNGRHDVLLASREGRAIRFPESILRPMGRTSSGVRGMRLQSPEDRVVGAISIKDPEAESILVVSENGYGKRSPLEEYRITNRGGKGIITLKATEKTGKLIAVHSVTDDHDIMIINKSGVVIRVHVSDISILGRNTQGIRLINLSKRDDEIADVCRVPADEDQAEQEDTSIGEREEDADPTALDESEEDTPESEED
;
A
#
# COMPACT_ATOMS: atom_id res chain seq x y z
N VAL A 1 -67.97 31.22 -9.62
CA VAL A 1 -66.68 31.87 -9.45
C VAL A 1 -66.40 32.13 -7.97
N THR A 2 -67.34 32.71 -7.21
CA THR A 2 -67.19 33.11 -5.79
C THR A 2 -66.88 31.92 -4.86
N GLU A 3 -67.45 30.75 -5.08
CA GLU A 3 -67.20 29.55 -4.30
C GLU A 3 -65.76 29.01 -4.52
N LYS A 4 -65.25 29.02 -5.74
CA LYS A 4 -63.88 28.63 -6.03
C LYS A 4 -62.85 29.58 -5.40
N VAL A 5 -63.15 30.89 -5.37
CA VAL A 5 -62.29 31.85 -4.73
C VAL A 5 -62.20 31.60 -3.21
N ARG A 6 -63.35 31.39 -2.57
CA ARG A 6 -63.37 31.05 -1.11
C ARG A 6 -62.66 29.73 -0.81
N TYR A 7 -62.74 28.77 -1.70
CA TYR A 7 -62.03 27.48 -1.55
C TYR A 7 -60.51 27.70 -1.58
N TYR A 8 -60.03 28.47 -2.57
CA TYR A 8 -58.59 28.78 -2.64
C TYR A 8 -58.10 29.68 -1.52
N GLU A 9 -58.88 30.64 -1.08
CA GLU A 9 -58.56 31.45 0.08
C GLU A 9 -58.45 30.60 1.35
N ARG A 10 -59.30 29.60 1.51
CA ARG A 10 -59.21 28.67 2.62
C ARG A 10 -57.96 27.80 2.56
N ILE A 11 -57.58 27.32 1.39
CA ILE A 11 -56.32 26.57 1.22
C ILE A 11 -55.13 27.41 1.64
N LEU A 12 -55.13 28.68 1.32
CA LEU A 12 -54.00 29.57 1.63
C LEU A 12 -53.96 30.02 3.10
N SER A 13 -55.10 30.01 3.79
CA SER A 13 -55.24 30.52 5.17
C SER A 13 -55.24 29.42 6.23
N ASP A 14 -55.47 28.18 5.87
CA ASP A 14 -55.65 27.04 6.77
C ASP A 14 -54.73 25.88 6.36
N GLU A 15 -53.62 25.74 7.09
CA GLU A 15 -52.61 24.69 6.83
C GLU A 15 -53.19 23.29 7.02
N ASP A 16 -54.06 23.07 8.00
CA ASP A 16 -54.67 21.75 8.26
C ASP A 16 -55.57 21.35 7.10
N PHE A 17 -56.29 22.32 6.53
CA PHE A 17 -57.10 22.10 5.35
C PHE A 17 -56.25 21.80 4.11
N LEU A 18 -55.14 22.49 3.92
CA LEU A 18 -54.17 22.23 2.86
C LEU A 18 -53.61 20.79 2.96
N TYR A 19 -53.19 20.38 4.17
CA TYR A 19 -52.72 19.01 4.41
C TYR A 19 -53.80 17.96 4.15
N SER A 20 -55.04 18.23 4.50
CA SER A 20 -56.14 17.29 4.22
C SER A 20 -56.34 17.02 2.72
N ILE A 21 -56.22 18.07 1.90
CA ILE A 21 -56.32 17.95 0.43
C ILE A 21 -55.10 17.17 -0.12
N LEU A 22 -53.88 17.50 0.35
CA LEU A 22 -52.68 16.77 -0.07
C LEU A 22 -52.73 15.28 0.28
N ILE A 23 -53.26 14.93 1.46
CA ILE A 23 -53.46 13.54 1.87
C ILE A 23 -54.48 12.82 0.97
N GLU A 24 -55.55 13.53 0.61
CA GLU A 24 -56.58 12.96 -0.26
C GLU A 24 -56.06 12.72 -1.68
N GLU A 25 -55.33 13.68 -2.27
CA GLU A 25 -54.67 13.52 -3.56
C GLU A 25 -53.61 12.42 -3.54
N CYS A 26 -52.81 12.31 -2.47
CA CYS A 26 -51.83 11.23 -2.31
C CYS A 26 -52.51 9.85 -2.22
N ARG A 27 -53.67 9.75 -1.54
CA ARG A 27 -54.45 8.50 -1.47
C ARG A 27 -54.99 8.09 -2.83
N GLU A 28 -55.53 9.03 -3.59
CA GLU A 28 -56.00 8.75 -4.96
C GLU A 28 -54.84 8.23 -5.86
N ILE A 29 -53.64 8.78 -5.70
CA ILE A 29 -52.47 8.33 -6.45
C ILE A 29 -52.06 6.91 -6.01
N ILE A 30 -52.08 6.63 -4.69
CA ILE A 30 -51.76 5.30 -4.16
C ILE A 30 -52.81 4.26 -4.66
N ASP A 31 -54.09 4.60 -4.61
CA ASP A 31 -55.17 3.67 -5.06
C ASP A 31 -55.08 3.38 -6.56
N LYS A 32 -54.63 4.36 -7.35
CA LYS A 32 -54.56 4.25 -8.81
C LYS A 32 -53.29 3.60 -9.33
N TYR A 33 -52.15 3.84 -8.66
CA TYR A 33 -50.82 3.47 -9.13
C TYR A 33 -50.02 2.64 -8.13
N GLY A 34 -50.52 2.47 -6.90
CA GLY A 34 -49.90 1.66 -5.88
C GLY A 34 -49.84 0.20 -6.29
N ASP A 35 -48.69 -0.41 -6.17
CA ASP A 35 -48.48 -1.84 -6.29
C ASP A 35 -47.95 -2.41 -4.98
N ASP A 36 -48.14 -3.70 -4.79
CA ASP A 36 -47.62 -4.39 -3.62
C ASP A 36 -46.07 -4.38 -3.62
N ARG A 37 -45.52 -4.35 -2.44
CA ARG A 37 -44.07 -4.39 -2.28
C ARG A 37 -43.53 -5.68 -2.91
N ARG A 38 -42.57 -5.55 -3.85
CA ARG A 38 -41.95 -6.67 -4.57
C ARG A 38 -40.82 -7.36 -3.79
N SER A 39 -40.30 -6.71 -2.72
CA SER A 39 -39.25 -7.26 -1.88
C SER A 39 -39.75 -7.49 -0.47
N ASP A 40 -39.38 -8.61 0.13
CA ASP A 40 -39.73 -8.92 1.51
C ASP A 40 -38.90 -8.07 2.49
N ILE A 41 -39.52 -7.69 3.61
CA ILE A 41 -38.79 -7.08 4.72
C ILE A 41 -38.26 -8.23 5.58
N VAL A 42 -37.00 -8.50 5.45
CA VAL A 42 -36.28 -9.43 6.33
C VAL A 42 -35.63 -8.61 7.43
N TYR A 43 -35.95 -8.91 8.68
CA TYR A 43 -35.23 -8.30 9.80
C TYR A 43 -33.80 -8.84 9.76
N ALA A 44 -32.80 -7.94 9.63
CA ALA A 44 -31.41 -8.33 9.70
C ALA A 44 -31.16 -9.06 11.03
N THR A 45 -30.74 -10.30 10.97
CA THR A 45 -30.22 -11.00 12.14
C THR A 45 -28.92 -10.29 12.55
N PRO A 46 -28.66 -10.09 13.85
CA PRO A 46 -27.51 -9.33 14.34
C PRO A 46 -26.13 -9.85 13.88
N ASP A 47 -26.10 -11.06 13.31
CA ASP A 47 -24.88 -11.80 12.96
C ASP A 47 -24.52 -11.81 11.46
N MET A 48 -25.26 -11.07 10.61
CA MET A 48 -24.90 -10.97 9.19
C MET A 48 -23.73 -9.99 9.00
N ASN A 49 -22.54 -10.51 8.87
CA ASN A 49 -21.38 -9.74 8.42
C ASN A 49 -21.46 -9.52 6.90
N PRO A 50 -21.19 -8.31 6.39
CA PRO A 50 -21.06 -8.08 4.95
C PRO A 50 -20.05 -9.02 4.28
N GLU A 51 -19.08 -9.52 5.02
CA GLU A 51 -18.08 -10.50 4.58
C GLU A 51 -18.69 -11.82 4.13
N ASP A 52 -19.79 -12.25 4.77
CA ASP A 52 -20.46 -13.52 4.47
C ASP A 52 -21.05 -13.58 3.05
N PHE A 53 -21.21 -12.42 2.40
CA PHE A 53 -21.72 -12.32 1.03
C PHE A 53 -20.62 -12.36 -0.05
N TYR A 54 -19.36 -12.29 0.35
CA TYR A 54 -18.24 -12.31 -0.57
C TYR A 54 -17.34 -13.50 -0.25
N PRO A 55 -17.08 -14.39 -1.22
CA PRO A 55 -16.08 -15.44 -1.01
C PRO A 55 -14.71 -14.80 -0.76
N ASP A 56 -13.91 -15.45 0.10
CA ASP A 56 -12.55 -14.98 0.42
C ASP A 56 -11.54 -15.38 -0.66
N ASP A 57 -11.82 -14.94 -1.89
CA ASP A 57 -10.96 -15.17 -3.04
C ASP A 57 -9.75 -14.22 -3.04
N ASP A 58 -8.66 -14.69 -3.62
CA ASP A 58 -7.47 -13.86 -3.82
C ASP A 58 -7.67 -12.90 -4.99
N MET A 59 -7.42 -11.64 -4.72
CA MET A 59 -7.59 -10.52 -5.62
C MET A 59 -6.28 -9.78 -5.84
N ILE A 60 -6.08 -9.29 -7.06
CA ILE A 60 -5.04 -8.31 -7.37
C ILE A 60 -5.65 -6.92 -7.35
N ILE A 61 -5.13 -6.08 -6.47
CA ILE A 61 -5.53 -4.67 -6.36
C ILE A 61 -4.49 -3.85 -7.09
N THR A 62 -4.93 -3.05 -8.05
CA THR A 62 -4.07 -2.12 -8.78
C THR A 62 -4.49 -0.69 -8.50
N ILE A 63 -3.52 0.17 -8.21
CA ILE A 63 -3.72 1.59 -7.98
C ILE A 63 -2.79 2.35 -8.91
N SER A 64 -3.35 3.26 -9.70
CA SER A 64 -2.58 4.09 -10.61
C SER A 64 -2.07 5.35 -9.92
N HIS A 65 -1.08 6.01 -10.53
CA HIS A 65 -0.50 7.26 -10.06
C HIS A 65 -1.54 8.39 -9.90
N TYR A 66 -2.55 8.43 -10.77
CA TYR A 66 -3.65 9.38 -10.66
C TYR A 66 -4.76 8.94 -9.70
N GLY A 67 -4.53 7.87 -8.93
CA GLY A 67 -5.44 7.41 -7.89
C GLY A 67 -6.66 6.64 -8.41
N TYR A 68 -6.57 5.97 -9.55
CA TYR A 68 -7.59 5.00 -9.98
C TYR A 68 -7.30 3.66 -9.33
N ILE A 69 -8.32 3.07 -8.71
CA ILE A 69 -8.24 1.79 -8.01
C ILE A 69 -9.22 0.79 -8.60
N LYS A 70 -8.80 -0.47 -8.66
CA LYS A 70 -9.65 -1.61 -8.99
C LYS A 70 -9.15 -2.87 -8.31
N ARG A 71 -10.03 -3.87 -8.19
CA ARG A 71 -9.66 -5.24 -7.89
C ARG A 71 -9.95 -6.13 -9.10
N THR A 72 -9.12 -7.15 -9.28
CA THR A 72 -9.26 -8.14 -10.35
C THR A 72 -8.98 -9.51 -9.74
N PRO A 73 -9.80 -10.56 -10.01
CA PRO A 73 -9.52 -11.90 -9.52
C PRO A 73 -8.13 -12.38 -9.95
N LEU A 74 -7.40 -13.01 -9.04
CA LEU A 74 -6.06 -13.57 -9.34
C LEU A 74 -6.12 -14.55 -10.52
N ALA A 75 -7.22 -15.30 -10.67
CA ALA A 75 -7.43 -16.23 -11.78
C ALA A 75 -7.38 -15.60 -13.18
N GLU A 76 -7.61 -14.26 -13.31
CA GLU A 76 -7.45 -13.54 -14.58
C GLU A 76 -5.98 -13.29 -14.96
N TYR A 77 -5.05 -13.46 -14.02
CA TYR A 77 -3.61 -13.37 -14.22
C TYR A 77 -3.06 -14.78 -14.42
N ARG A 78 -2.86 -15.17 -15.68
CA ARG A 78 -2.22 -16.44 -15.99
C ARG A 78 -0.73 -16.34 -15.72
N SER A 79 -0.17 -17.32 -15.03
CA SER A 79 1.28 -17.48 -14.91
C SER A 79 1.93 -17.60 -16.30
N GLN A 80 3.00 -16.87 -16.54
CA GLN A 80 3.78 -16.95 -17.77
C GLN A 80 5.16 -17.55 -17.45
N ASN A 81 5.64 -18.42 -18.33
CA ASN A 81 6.99 -18.96 -18.19
C ASN A 81 8.04 -17.85 -18.39
N ARG A 82 9.26 -18.06 -17.87
CA ARG A 82 10.42 -17.19 -18.08
C ARG A 82 10.59 -16.83 -19.56
N GLY A 83 10.71 -15.54 -19.86
CA GLY A 83 10.83 -15.03 -21.25
C GLY A 83 9.51 -14.64 -21.90
N GLY A 84 8.38 -14.67 -21.17
CA GLY A 84 7.11 -14.12 -21.63
C GLY A 84 7.16 -12.59 -21.78
N THR A 85 6.36 -12.05 -22.71
CA THR A 85 6.29 -10.60 -22.99
C THR A 85 5.56 -9.78 -21.91
N GLY A 86 5.16 -10.42 -20.80
CA GLY A 86 4.34 -9.77 -19.77
C GLY A 86 2.93 -9.43 -20.27
N ALA A 87 2.08 -8.98 -19.39
CA ALA A 87 0.73 -8.54 -19.71
C ALA A 87 0.45 -7.17 -19.09
N LYS A 88 -0.25 -6.29 -19.83
CA LYS A 88 -0.66 -4.99 -19.28
C LYS A 88 -1.58 -5.19 -18.08
N GLY A 89 -1.19 -4.71 -16.90
CA GLY A 89 -1.97 -4.82 -15.67
C GLY A 89 -3.16 -3.85 -15.58
N ALA A 90 -3.18 -2.77 -16.36
CA ALA A 90 -4.28 -1.82 -16.43
C ALA A 90 -4.28 -1.05 -17.75
N GLY A 91 -5.48 -0.67 -18.24
CA GLY A 91 -5.61 0.36 -19.25
C GLY A 91 -5.54 1.73 -18.56
N THR A 92 -4.41 2.41 -18.69
CA THR A 92 -4.21 3.75 -18.14
C THR A 92 -4.55 4.84 -19.19
N LYS A 93 -4.81 6.07 -18.72
CA LYS A 93 -4.78 7.24 -19.61
C LYS A 93 -3.35 7.48 -20.09
N ASP A 94 -3.20 8.24 -21.17
CA ASP A 94 -1.90 8.76 -21.53
C ASP A 94 -1.28 9.48 -20.31
N GLU A 95 -0.04 9.13 -19.96
CA GLU A 95 0.70 9.63 -18.80
C GLU A 95 0.32 9.04 -17.42
N ASP A 96 -0.66 8.13 -17.30
CA ASP A 96 -0.95 7.40 -16.05
C ASP A 96 -0.32 6.01 -16.08
N PHE A 97 0.14 5.50 -14.95
CA PHE A 97 0.76 4.18 -14.81
C PHE A 97 0.33 3.53 -13.49
N VAL A 98 0.49 2.22 -13.41
CA VAL A 98 0.23 1.48 -12.18
C VAL A 98 1.36 1.73 -11.19
N GLU A 99 1.04 2.39 -10.08
CA GLU A 99 2.00 2.73 -9.03
C GLU A 99 2.06 1.62 -7.97
N PHE A 100 0.90 1.07 -7.58
CA PHE A 100 0.82 0.02 -6.58
C PHE A 100 0.09 -1.21 -7.11
N VAL A 101 0.65 -2.39 -6.80
CA VAL A 101 0.02 -3.69 -7.02
C VAL A 101 0.08 -4.46 -5.71
N TYR A 102 -1.06 -4.98 -5.26
CA TYR A 102 -1.17 -5.78 -4.05
C TYR A 102 -1.98 -7.03 -4.31
N GLY A 103 -1.43 -8.20 -3.96
CA GLY A 103 -2.23 -9.39 -3.74
C GLY A 103 -2.93 -9.31 -2.38
N ALA A 104 -4.22 -9.54 -2.31
CA ALA A 104 -4.96 -9.57 -1.05
C ALA A 104 -6.25 -10.37 -1.18
N SER A 105 -6.63 -11.07 -0.11
CA SER A 105 -7.95 -11.70 -0.06
C SER A 105 -9.07 -10.66 -0.01
N ASN A 106 -10.26 -11.02 -0.45
CA ASN A 106 -11.42 -10.14 -0.43
C ASN A 106 -11.74 -9.57 0.96
N HIS A 107 -11.45 -10.31 2.03
CA HIS A 107 -11.71 -9.89 3.40
C HIS A 107 -10.59 -9.04 4.02
N ALA A 108 -9.47 -8.86 3.32
CA ALA A 108 -8.39 -8.02 3.81
C ALA A 108 -8.78 -6.54 3.87
N HIS A 109 -8.14 -5.81 4.79
CA HIS A 109 -8.30 -4.37 4.92
C HIS A 109 -7.12 -3.65 4.28
N LEU A 110 -7.43 -2.59 3.55
CA LEU A 110 -6.46 -1.60 3.10
C LEU A 110 -6.59 -0.34 3.96
N LEU A 111 -5.48 0.09 4.54
CA LEU A 111 -5.37 1.34 5.26
C LEU A 111 -4.70 2.37 4.36
N PHE A 112 -5.39 3.45 4.08
CA PHE A 112 -4.90 4.56 3.27
C PHE A 112 -4.51 5.71 4.17
N PHE A 113 -3.27 6.15 4.06
CA PHE A 113 -2.74 7.28 4.83
C PHE A 113 -2.51 8.46 3.90
N THR A 114 -2.95 9.64 4.35
CA THR A 114 -2.75 10.87 3.59
C THR A 114 -1.58 11.68 4.11
N ASP A 115 -1.04 12.53 3.26
CA ASP A 115 0.03 13.48 3.56
C ASP A 115 -0.35 14.44 4.71
N ARG A 116 -1.65 14.72 4.90
CA ARG A 116 -2.20 15.50 6.03
C ARG A 116 -2.37 14.70 7.32
N GLY A 117 -1.95 13.43 7.34
CA GLY A 117 -1.96 12.59 8.53
C GLY A 117 -3.33 12.01 8.91
N ARG A 118 -4.19 11.77 7.95
CA ARG A 118 -5.44 11.03 8.14
C ARG A 118 -5.28 9.57 7.71
N CYS A 119 -6.10 8.70 8.29
CA CYS A 119 -6.21 7.29 7.92
C CYS A 119 -7.65 6.99 7.53
N TYR A 120 -7.81 6.28 6.41
CA TYR A 120 -9.06 5.74 5.91
C TYR A 120 -8.93 4.23 5.74
N TRP A 121 -10.05 3.53 5.77
CA TRP A 121 -10.13 2.08 5.61
C TRP A 121 -10.98 1.74 4.41
N LEU A 122 -10.60 0.67 3.73
CA LEU A 122 -11.39 0.07 2.67
C LEU A 122 -11.19 -1.43 2.75
N ARG A 123 -12.25 -2.19 2.71
CA ARG A 123 -12.17 -3.63 2.53
C ARG A 123 -11.96 -3.95 1.06
N VAL A 124 -11.25 -5.00 0.77
CA VAL A 124 -10.95 -5.35 -0.62
C VAL A 124 -12.22 -5.60 -1.42
N PHE A 125 -13.24 -6.24 -0.84
CA PHE A 125 -14.52 -6.46 -1.53
C PHE A 125 -15.31 -5.17 -1.83
N GLU A 126 -15.03 -4.05 -1.15
CA GLU A 126 -15.66 -2.74 -1.42
C GLU A 126 -15.02 -2.06 -2.64
N ILE A 127 -13.84 -2.51 -3.08
CA ILE A 127 -13.18 -2.00 -4.28
C ILE A 127 -13.93 -2.52 -5.51
N PRO A 128 -14.27 -1.68 -6.48
CA PRO A 128 -14.95 -2.12 -7.69
C PRO A 128 -14.15 -3.18 -8.44
N GLU A 129 -14.79 -4.31 -8.70
CA GLU A 129 -14.24 -5.35 -9.55
C GLU A 129 -14.23 -4.88 -11.00
N ALA A 130 -13.14 -5.14 -11.67
CA ALA A 130 -12.97 -4.70 -13.05
C ALA A 130 -11.97 -5.57 -13.78
N ALA A 131 -12.21 -5.78 -15.08
CA ALA A 131 -11.31 -6.53 -15.94
C ALA A 131 -9.89 -5.95 -15.96
N ARG A 132 -8.89 -6.81 -16.21
CA ARG A 132 -7.48 -6.44 -16.19
C ARG A 132 -7.15 -5.19 -17.02
N ASN A 133 -7.77 -5.01 -18.16
CA ASN A 133 -7.50 -3.88 -19.06
C ASN A 133 -8.32 -2.59 -18.75
N SER A 134 -9.17 -2.60 -17.73
CA SER A 134 -9.97 -1.43 -17.35
C SER A 134 -9.15 -0.42 -16.53
N LYS A 135 -9.61 0.83 -16.47
CA LYS A 135 -8.98 1.90 -15.68
C LYS A 135 -9.30 1.83 -14.18
N GLY A 136 -10.38 1.16 -13.79
CA GLY A 136 -10.90 1.21 -12.43
C GLY A 136 -11.68 2.50 -12.14
N ARG A 137 -11.88 2.82 -10.84
CA ARG A 137 -12.56 4.03 -10.36
C ARG A 137 -11.61 4.91 -9.57
N ALA A 138 -11.83 6.23 -9.62
CA ALA A 138 -11.09 7.16 -8.80
C ALA A 138 -11.32 6.87 -7.31
N ILE A 139 -10.25 6.75 -6.54
CA ILE A 139 -10.29 6.41 -5.11
C ILE A 139 -11.09 7.44 -4.30
N GLN A 140 -11.09 8.70 -4.73
CA GLN A 140 -11.87 9.79 -4.12
C GLN A 140 -13.39 9.54 -4.19
N ASN A 141 -13.86 8.75 -5.15
CA ASN A 141 -15.28 8.36 -5.26
C ASN A 141 -15.66 7.21 -4.32
N ILE A 142 -14.67 6.50 -3.77
CA ILE A 142 -14.86 5.35 -2.88
C ILE A 142 -14.60 5.77 -1.44
N LEU A 143 -13.52 6.51 -1.22
CA LEU A 143 -13.13 7.06 0.08
C LEU A 143 -13.45 8.55 0.12
N ASN A 144 -14.08 8.99 1.20
CA ASN A 144 -14.39 10.40 1.41
C ASN A 144 -13.13 11.21 1.80
N ILE A 145 -12.19 11.27 0.86
CA ILE A 145 -10.92 11.98 1.00
C ILE A 145 -11.11 13.42 0.51
N GLU A 146 -10.68 14.39 1.30
CA GLU A 146 -10.66 15.79 0.91
C GLU A 146 -9.77 15.99 -0.33
N SER A 147 -10.17 16.87 -1.23
CA SER A 147 -9.56 17.03 -2.57
C SER A 147 -8.10 17.49 -2.54
N ASP A 148 -7.65 18.10 -1.44
CA ASP A 148 -6.28 18.58 -1.22
C ASP A 148 -5.36 17.54 -0.54
N ASN A 149 -5.89 16.38 -0.18
CA ASN A 149 -5.16 15.31 0.48
C ASN A 149 -4.64 14.30 -0.54
N ARG A 150 -3.33 14.04 -0.48
CA ARG A 150 -2.68 12.97 -1.28
C ARG A 150 -2.53 11.72 -0.44
N ILE A 151 -2.70 10.56 -1.09
CA ILE A 151 -2.37 9.28 -0.48
C ILE A 151 -0.86 9.12 -0.51
N THR A 152 -0.26 8.93 0.65
CA THR A 152 1.19 8.80 0.81
C THR A 152 1.61 7.34 1.04
N ALA A 153 0.75 6.56 1.68
CA ALA A 153 1.04 5.16 1.97
C ALA A 153 -0.24 4.33 2.00
N ILE A 154 -0.11 3.10 1.56
CA ILE A 154 -1.17 2.10 1.61
C ILE A 154 -0.61 0.87 2.28
N LEU A 155 -1.32 0.38 3.30
CA LEU A 155 -0.93 -0.83 4.03
C LEU A 155 -2.02 -1.87 3.92
N ARG A 156 -1.64 -3.08 3.49
CA ARG A 156 -2.50 -4.27 3.52
C ARG A 156 -2.42 -4.92 4.90
N ILE A 157 -3.55 -5.20 5.50
CA ILE A 157 -3.65 -5.93 6.76
C ILE A 157 -4.71 -7.01 6.62
N LYS A 158 -4.28 -8.28 6.62
CA LYS A 158 -5.15 -9.42 6.37
C LYS A 158 -6.26 -9.53 7.42
N ASN A 159 -5.93 -9.42 8.70
CA ASN A 159 -6.81 -9.74 9.82
C ASN A 159 -6.91 -8.59 10.82
N LEU A 160 -7.26 -7.38 10.35
CA LEU A 160 -7.31 -6.19 11.22
C LEU A 160 -8.32 -6.30 12.37
N THR A 161 -9.42 -7.01 12.14
CA THR A 161 -10.53 -7.13 13.10
C THR A 161 -10.59 -8.49 13.79
N SER A 162 -10.03 -9.53 13.17
CA SER A 162 -10.13 -10.92 13.64
C SER A 162 -8.89 -11.43 14.38
N ASP A 163 -7.71 -10.89 14.09
CA ASP A 163 -6.45 -11.30 14.72
C ASP A 163 -6.01 -10.27 15.76
N GLN A 164 -6.48 -10.45 16.99
CA GLN A 164 -6.18 -9.55 18.10
C GLN A 164 -4.69 -9.59 18.50
N GLU A 165 -4.04 -10.74 18.40
CA GLU A 165 -2.61 -10.89 18.73
C GLU A 165 -1.75 -10.09 17.76
N PHE A 166 -2.01 -10.22 16.46
CA PHE A 166 -1.33 -9.41 15.44
C PHE A 166 -1.52 -7.92 15.68
N VAL A 167 -2.75 -7.48 15.95
CA VAL A 167 -3.09 -6.07 16.17
C VAL A 167 -2.43 -5.50 17.40
N ASP A 168 -2.28 -6.29 18.49
CA ASP A 168 -1.67 -5.84 19.73
C ASP A 168 -0.12 -5.86 19.70
N THR A 169 0.48 -6.68 18.84
CA THR A 169 1.94 -6.83 18.72
C THR A 169 2.56 -5.94 17.65
N HIS A 170 1.74 -5.35 16.75
CA HIS A 170 2.24 -4.54 15.64
C HIS A 170 2.02 -3.04 15.87
N TYR A 171 2.83 -2.25 15.15
CA TYR A 171 2.90 -0.80 15.26
C TYR A 171 2.91 -0.14 13.89
N LEU A 172 2.45 1.11 13.85
CA LEU A 172 2.57 1.99 12.70
C LEU A 172 3.56 3.10 13.03
N ASN A 173 4.60 3.23 12.23
CA ASN A 173 5.58 4.31 12.31
C ASN A 173 5.30 5.34 11.23
N PHE A 174 4.97 6.56 11.62
CA PHE A 174 4.72 7.70 10.77
C PHE A 174 5.95 8.58 10.73
N VAL A 175 6.37 9.00 9.54
CA VAL A 175 7.50 9.91 9.35
C VAL A 175 7.04 11.11 8.55
N THR A 176 7.48 12.33 8.97
CA THR A 176 7.13 13.57 8.31
C THR A 176 8.31 14.21 7.59
N GLU A 177 8.03 15.12 6.65
CA GLU A 177 9.03 15.90 5.91
C GLU A 177 10.00 16.64 6.82
N GLN A 178 9.51 17.18 7.94
CA GLN A 178 10.33 17.89 8.92
C GLN A 178 11.16 16.98 9.85
N GLY A 179 11.18 15.66 9.56
CA GLY A 179 11.99 14.69 10.27
C GLY A 179 11.43 14.28 11.64
N MET A 180 10.13 14.44 11.84
CA MET A 180 9.46 13.87 13.01
C MET A 180 9.12 12.41 12.74
N ILE A 181 9.18 11.60 13.80
CA ILE A 181 8.74 10.20 13.77
C ILE A 181 7.80 9.93 14.93
N ARG A 182 6.76 9.13 14.64
CA ARG A 182 5.81 8.72 15.66
C ARG A 182 5.47 7.25 15.51
N LYS A 183 5.57 6.50 16.61
CA LYS A 183 5.13 5.13 16.73
C LYS A 183 3.73 5.08 17.35
N ALA A 184 2.80 4.40 16.70
CA ALA A 184 1.45 4.14 17.19
C ALA A 184 1.18 2.64 17.27
N ARG A 185 0.29 2.20 18.13
CA ARG A 185 -0.16 0.81 18.17
C ARG A 185 -1.12 0.55 17.03
N LEU A 186 -1.02 -0.59 16.35
CA LEU A 186 -1.93 -0.94 15.28
C LEU A 186 -3.38 -1.04 15.77
N ARG A 187 -3.61 -1.50 17.00
CA ARG A 187 -4.93 -1.58 17.62
C ARG A 187 -5.69 -0.25 17.67
N ASP A 188 -4.98 0.90 17.66
CA ASP A 188 -5.62 2.22 17.63
C ASP A 188 -6.30 2.49 16.27
N PHE A 189 -6.03 1.64 15.27
CA PHE A 189 -6.55 1.68 13.91
C PHE A 189 -7.45 0.48 13.57
N SER A 190 -7.73 -0.41 14.52
CA SER A 190 -8.54 -1.62 14.29
C SER A 190 -10.05 -1.36 14.18
N ARG A 191 -10.51 -0.13 14.41
CA ARG A 191 -11.93 0.24 14.32
C ARG A 191 -12.16 1.19 13.16
N PRO A 192 -12.51 0.67 11.96
CA PRO A 192 -12.79 1.46 10.77
C PRO A 192 -13.91 2.50 11.01
N ARG A 193 -13.76 3.67 10.36
CA ARG A 193 -14.77 4.73 10.34
C ARG A 193 -14.83 5.34 8.94
N SER A 194 -16.03 5.49 8.39
CA SER A 194 -16.26 6.01 7.03
C SER A 194 -15.67 7.40 6.78
N LYS A 195 -15.63 8.26 7.80
CA LYS A 195 -15.04 9.60 7.72
C LYS A 195 -13.52 9.63 7.94
N GLY A 196 -12.88 8.46 8.10
CA GLY A 196 -11.48 8.36 8.48
C GLY A 196 -11.21 8.89 9.90
N ILE A 197 -9.95 8.78 10.33
CA ILE A 197 -9.49 9.28 11.64
C ILE A 197 -8.21 10.08 11.47
N ILE A 198 -7.90 10.92 12.45
CA ILE A 198 -6.58 11.53 12.58
C ILE A 198 -5.60 10.42 12.98
N ALA A 199 -4.62 10.17 12.11
CA ALA A 199 -3.56 9.20 12.33
C ALA A 199 -2.35 9.83 13.04
N ILE A 200 -1.99 11.06 12.69
CA ILE A 200 -0.95 11.86 13.34
C ILE A 200 -1.36 13.33 13.29
N ARG A 201 -1.06 14.07 14.35
CA ARG A 201 -1.18 15.54 14.32
C ARG A 201 0.14 16.13 13.85
N LEU A 202 0.12 16.80 12.71
CA LEU A 202 1.27 17.56 12.24
C LEU A 202 1.51 18.77 13.14
N LYS A 203 2.77 19.13 13.37
CA LYS A 203 3.14 20.29 14.18
C LYS A 203 2.82 21.62 13.51
N ASP A 204 2.94 21.59 12.20
CA ASP A 204 2.89 22.73 11.32
C ASP A 204 2.03 22.39 10.11
N GLU A 205 1.28 23.33 9.59
CA GLU A 205 0.44 23.14 8.40
C GLU A 205 1.26 22.89 7.13
N THR A 206 2.53 23.28 7.13
CA THR A 206 3.47 23.04 6.04
C THR A 206 4.09 21.66 6.08
N ASP A 207 4.06 20.95 7.25
CA ASP A 207 4.60 19.59 7.37
C ASP A 207 3.68 18.57 6.68
N ARG A 208 4.25 17.49 6.18
CA ARG A 208 3.54 16.40 5.50
C ARG A 208 4.05 15.05 5.98
N VAL A 209 3.16 14.07 5.99
CA VAL A 209 3.57 12.67 6.17
C VAL A 209 4.20 12.19 4.86
N VAL A 210 5.40 11.62 4.93
CA VAL A 210 6.12 11.07 3.76
C VAL A 210 6.14 9.55 3.75
N SER A 211 6.03 8.91 4.91
CA SER A 211 6.09 7.46 4.99
C SER A 211 5.30 6.93 6.17
N VAL A 212 4.64 5.79 5.98
CA VAL A 212 3.99 5.02 7.05
C VAL A 212 4.42 3.56 6.90
N MET A 213 4.94 2.99 7.97
CA MET A 213 5.50 1.64 7.98
C MET A 213 4.81 0.78 9.02
N LEU A 214 4.47 -0.47 8.65
CA LEU A 214 4.01 -1.49 9.59
C LEU A 214 5.23 -2.24 10.15
N THR A 215 5.32 -2.35 11.47
CA THR A 215 6.43 -2.97 12.16
C THR A 215 5.97 -3.80 13.35
N ASN A 216 6.82 -4.71 13.82
CA ASN A 216 6.55 -5.56 15.00
C ASN A 216 7.27 -5.11 16.28
N GLY A 217 7.87 -3.91 16.26
CA GLY A 217 8.59 -3.37 17.43
C GLY A 217 10.07 -3.74 17.51
N ARG A 218 10.57 -4.58 16.60
CA ARG A 218 11.95 -5.11 16.60
C ARG A 218 12.78 -4.67 15.39
N HIS A 219 12.18 -3.97 14.45
CA HIS A 219 12.85 -3.54 13.22
C HIS A 219 13.81 -2.37 13.49
N ASP A 220 14.76 -2.17 12.60
CA ASP A 220 15.47 -0.91 12.49
C ASP A 220 14.71 0.03 11.57
N VAL A 221 14.79 1.31 11.88
CA VAL A 221 14.20 2.38 11.08
C VAL A 221 15.30 3.22 10.49
N LEU A 222 15.23 3.49 9.18
CA LEU A 222 16.14 4.39 8.48
C LEU A 222 15.33 5.52 7.84
N LEU A 223 15.72 6.77 8.14
CA LEU A 223 15.19 7.98 7.52
C LEU A 223 16.25 8.57 6.60
N ALA A 224 15.84 9.05 5.42
CA ALA A 224 16.75 9.70 4.48
C ALA A 224 16.26 11.11 4.14
N SER A 225 17.20 12.08 4.08
CA SER A 225 16.89 13.47 3.73
C SER A 225 17.32 13.82 2.31
N ARG A 226 16.69 14.85 1.76
CA ARG A 226 16.93 15.37 0.42
C ARG A 226 18.38 15.76 0.17
N GLU A 227 19.08 16.25 1.20
CA GLU A 227 20.51 16.60 1.15
C GLU A 227 21.43 15.37 1.18
N GLY A 228 20.87 14.15 1.00
CA GLY A 228 21.65 12.93 0.85
C GLY A 228 22.19 12.38 2.16
N ARG A 229 21.51 12.61 3.29
CA ARG A 229 21.85 12.01 4.57
C ARG A 229 20.84 10.98 5.00
N ALA A 230 21.31 9.98 5.75
CA ALA A 230 20.45 8.97 6.35
C ALA A 230 20.82 8.73 7.82
N ILE A 231 19.81 8.41 8.63
CA ILE A 231 19.99 8.01 10.02
C ILE A 231 19.29 6.67 10.25
N ARG A 232 19.99 5.72 10.88
CA ARG A 232 19.48 4.42 11.27
C ARG A 232 19.44 4.30 12.79
N PHE A 233 18.34 3.81 13.32
CA PHE A 233 18.16 3.55 14.74
C PHE A 233 17.15 2.43 14.98
N PRO A 234 17.24 1.68 16.11
CA PRO A 234 16.29 0.63 16.41
C PRO A 234 14.94 1.22 16.81
N GLU A 235 13.87 0.62 16.32
CA GLU A 235 12.50 1.02 16.63
C GLU A 235 12.18 0.95 18.14
N SER A 236 12.88 0.12 18.88
CA SER A 236 12.69 -0.06 20.34
C SER A 236 12.88 1.22 21.14
N ILE A 237 13.66 2.19 20.66
CA ILE A 237 13.84 3.50 21.31
C ILE A 237 12.62 4.44 21.14
N LEU A 238 11.66 4.06 20.29
CA LEU A 238 10.41 4.81 20.08
C LEU A 238 9.33 4.28 21.02
N ARG A 239 8.82 5.14 21.88
CA ARG A 239 7.65 4.80 22.72
C ARG A 239 6.38 4.90 21.88
N PRO A 240 5.44 3.94 21.98
CA PRO A 240 4.12 4.08 21.38
C PRO A 240 3.39 5.33 21.92
N MET A 241 2.79 6.12 21.05
CA MET A 241 2.10 7.37 21.37
C MET A 241 0.69 7.36 20.81
N GLY A 242 -0.23 8.06 21.45
CA GLY A 242 -1.61 8.21 21.00
C GLY A 242 -1.71 8.89 19.63
N ARG A 243 -2.80 8.63 18.89
CA ARG A 243 -3.02 9.08 17.50
C ARG A 243 -2.90 10.59 17.28
N THR A 244 -3.24 11.40 18.28
CA THR A 244 -3.19 12.87 18.22
C THR A 244 -1.83 13.49 18.56
N SER A 245 -0.81 12.66 18.80
CA SER A 245 0.55 13.12 19.07
C SER A 245 1.27 13.48 17.77
N SER A 246 2.14 14.50 17.84
CA SER A 246 3.01 14.91 16.72
C SER A 246 4.31 14.08 16.62
N GLY A 247 4.52 13.15 17.57
CA GLY A 247 5.74 12.35 17.60
C GLY A 247 6.96 13.04 18.20
N VAL A 248 8.10 12.51 17.91
CA VAL A 248 9.42 12.96 18.38
C VAL A 248 10.34 13.18 17.20
N ARG A 249 11.45 13.92 17.42
CA ARG A 249 12.44 14.13 16.37
C ARG A 249 13.15 12.81 16.01
N GLY A 250 12.96 12.35 14.78
CA GLY A 250 13.66 11.20 14.20
C GLY A 250 15.01 11.59 13.64
N MET A 251 15.04 12.66 12.83
CA MET A 251 16.23 13.17 12.18
C MET A 251 16.34 14.71 12.37
N ARG A 252 17.56 15.24 12.47
CA ARG A 252 17.83 16.67 12.42
C ARG A 252 18.26 17.03 11.00
N LEU A 253 17.47 17.84 10.34
CA LEU A 253 17.74 18.38 9.01
C LEU A 253 18.90 19.36 9.04
N GLN A 254 19.61 19.51 7.92
CA GLN A 254 20.80 20.33 7.83
C GLN A 254 20.50 21.80 7.61
N SER A 255 19.47 22.08 6.84
CA SER A 255 19.02 23.43 6.50
C SER A 255 17.49 23.53 6.63
N PRO A 256 16.90 24.73 6.65
CA PRO A 256 15.46 24.90 6.62
C PRO A 256 14.80 24.36 5.34
N GLU A 257 15.55 24.23 4.27
CA GLU A 257 15.10 23.74 2.97
C GLU A 257 15.23 22.21 2.84
N ASP A 258 16.03 21.58 3.74
CA ASP A 258 16.17 20.13 3.77
C ASP A 258 14.91 19.49 4.31
N ARG A 259 14.54 18.32 3.78
CA ARG A 259 13.38 17.55 4.19
C ARG A 259 13.67 16.06 4.13
N VAL A 260 12.97 15.29 4.93
CA VAL A 260 12.95 13.83 4.77
C VAL A 260 12.18 13.50 3.50
N VAL A 261 12.77 12.67 2.65
CA VAL A 261 12.18 12.21 1.38
C VAL A 261 11.57 10.82 1.49
N GLY A 262 12.01 10.04 2.49
CA GLY A 262 11.49 8.71 2.72
C GLY A 262 12.01 8.10 4.00
N ALA A 263 11.32 7.06 4.43
CA ALA A 263 11.75 6.22 5.54
C ALA A 263 11.41 4.76 5.23
N ILE A 264 12.27 3.87 5.68
CA ILE A 264 12.13 2.43 5.50
C ILE A 264 12.25 1.71 6.84
N SER A 265 11.59 0.57 6.90
CA SER A 265 11.68 -0.41 7.98
C SER A 265 12.53 -1.58 7.50
N ILE A 266 13.58 -1.88 8.21
CA ILE A 266 14.53 -2.95 7.91
C ILE A 266 14.15 -4.14 8.77
N LYS A 267 13.77 -5.23 8.11
CA LYS A 267 13.34 -6.48 8.76
C LYS A 267 14.51 -7.43 8.91
N ASP A 268 15.23 -7.64 7.83
CA ASP A 268 16.39 -8.54 7.75
C ASP A 268 17.64 -7.76 7.35
N PRO A 269 18.51 -7.43 8.32
CA PRO A 269 19.73 -6.68 8.05
C PRO A 269 20.74 -7.39 7.14
N GLU A 270 20.67 -8.70 7.01
CA GLU A 270 21.64 -9.49 6.21
C GLU A 270 21.20 -9.62 4.76
N ALA A 271 19.90 -9.70 4.50
CA ALA A 271 19.35 -9.87 3.16
C ALA A 271 19.09 -8.54 2.44
N GLU A 272 18.83 -7.46 3.18
CA GLU A 272 18.39 -6.17 2.63
C GLU A 272 19.56 -5.22 2.34
N SER A 273 19.51 -4.53 1.21
CA SER A 273 20.38 -3.41 0.86
C SER A 273 19.60 -2.10 0.73
N ILE A 274 20.28 -0.98 0.89
CA ILE A 274 19.68 0.35 0.81
C ILE A 274 19.87 0.90 -0.60
N LEU A 275 18.77 0.99 -1.34
CA LEU A 275 18.71 1.67 -2.63
C LEU A 275 18.40 3.15 -2.40
N VAL A 276 19.19 4.01 -3.03
CA VAL A 276 18.98 5.47 -3.06
C VAL A 276 18.98 5.95 -4.50
N VAL A 277 18.04 6.86 -4.81
CA VAL A 277 17.89 7.46 -6.15
C VAL A 277 17.81 8.99 -6.03
N SER A 278 18.45 9.70 -6.96
CA SER A 278 18.51 11.17 -7.00
C SER A 278 17.76 11.76 -8.20
N GLU A 279 17.46 13.06 -8.14
CA GLU A 279 16.69 13.84 -9.11
C GLU A 279 17.17 13.64 -10.56
N ASN A 280 18.49 13.61 -10.78
CA ASN A 280 19.09 13.52 -12.12
C ASN A 280 19.31 12.08 -12.60
N GLY A 281 18.63 11.11 -11.97
CA GLY A 281 18.62 9.71 -12.41
C GLY A 281 19.85 8.91 -12.01
N TYR A 282 20.59 9.34 -10.98
CA TYR A 282 21.67 8.57 -10.40
C TYR A 282 21.16 7.77 -9.20
N GLY A 283 21.64 6.55 -9.06
CA GLY A 283 21.28 5.70 -7.94
C GLY A 283 22.33 4.65 -7.66
N LYS A 284 22.17 3.97 -6.55
CA LYS A 284 23.04 2.87 -6.11
C LYS A 284 22.40 2.08 -5.01
N ARG A 285 22.91 0.88 -4.81
CA ARG A 285 22.67 0.10 -3.60
C ARG A 285 23.87 0.23 -2.67
N SER A 286 23.62 0.23 -1.37
CA SER A 286 24.68 0.20 -0.36
C SER A 286 24.36 -0.86 0.69
N PRO A 287 25.35 -1.64 1.15
CA PRO A 287 25.14 -2.62 2.20
C PRO A 287 24.67 -1.93 3.48
N LEU A 288 23.79 -2.58 4.21
CA LEU A 288 23.24 -2.04 5.44
C LEU A 288 24.29 -1.87 6.55
N GLU A 289 25.36 -2.65 6.52
CA GLU A 289 26.50 -2.58 7.45
C GLU A 289 27.18 -1.21 7.45
N GLU A 290 27.18 -0.50 6.33
CA GLU A 290 27.72 0.85 6.24
C GLU A 290 26.88 1.89 7.01
N TYR A 291 25.64 1.55 7.39
CA TYR A 291 24.74 2.42 8.15
C TYR A 291 24.78 2.05 9.63
N ARG A 292 25.68 2.68 10.37
CA ARG A 292 25.80 2.47 11.81
C ARG A 292 24.48 2.76 12.52
N ILE A 293 24.14 1.95 13.49
CA ILE A 293 23.01 2.16 14.41
C ILE A 293 23.37 3.33 15.34
N THR A 294 22.46 4.31 15.47
CA THR A 294 22.63 5.51 16.28
C THR A 294 21.38 5.80 17.09
N ASN A 295 21.42 6.82 17.94
CA ASN A 295 20.23 7.35 18.55
C ASN A 295 19.46 8.24 17.55
N ARG A 296 18.11 8.28 17.66
CA ARG A 296 17.27 9.19 16.87
C ARG A 296 17.62 10.67 17.12
N GLY A 297 17.23 11.54 16.19
CA GLY A 297 17.37 12.99 16.32
C GLY A 297 18.77 13.52 16.01
N GLY A 298 19.68 12.68 15.53
CA GLY A 298 20.97 13.08 14.98
C GLY A 298 20.87 13.62 13.55
N LYS A 299 21.98 14.16 13.03
CA LYS A 299 22.10 14.64 11.63
C LYS A 299 22.26 13.51 10.60
N GLY A 300 22.48 12.27 11.07
CA GLY A 300 22.76 11.13 10.21
C GLY A 300 24.13 11.17 9.54
N ILE A 301 24.34 10.24 8.63
CA ILE A 301 25.58 10.05 7.84
C ILE A 301 25.25 10.27 6.36
N ILE A 302 26.27 10.52 5.54
CA ILE A 302 26.06 10.68 4.09
C ILE A 302 25.68 9.32 3.50
N THR A 303 24.56 9.27 2.79
CA THR A 303 24.08 8.11 2.04
C THR A 303 24.27 8.29 0.53
N LEU A 304 24.17 9.52 0.04
CA LEU A 304 24.46 9.90 -1.34
C LEU A 304 25.24 11.21 -1.34
N LYS A 305 26.31 11.28 -2.12
CA LYS A 305 27.02 12.54 -2.34
C LYS A 305 26.24 13.37 -3.36
N ALA A 306 25.35 14.22 -2.85
CA ALA A 306 24.61 15.17 -3.68
C ALA A 306 25.53 16.21 -4.28
N THR A 307 25.50 16.37 -5.61
CA THR A 307 26.27 17.32 -6.40
C THR A 307 25.37 17.89 -7.48
N GLU A 308 25.78 18.93 -8.19
CA GLU A 308 25.03 19.45 -9.36
C GLU A 308 24.78 18.35 -10.40
N LYS A 309 25.69 17.40 -10.55
CA LYS A 309 25.57 16.28 -11.48
C LYS A 309 24.46 15.30 -11.10
N THR A 310 24.38 14.95 -9.82
CA THR A 310 23.41 13.95 -9.33
C THR A 310 22.07 14.55 -8.99
N GLY A 311 22.03 15.82 -8.65
CA GLY A 311 20.88 16.42 -8.00
C GLY A 311 20.74 15.94 -6.54
N LYS A 312 19.61 16.26 -5.92
CA LYS A 312 19.29 15.88 -4.53
C LYS A 312 18.67 14.49 -4.47
N LEU A 313 18.68 13.89 -3.28
CA LEU A 313 18.02 12.59 -3.05
C LEU A 313 16.50 12.74 -3.12
N ILE A 314 15.83 11.81 -3.79
CA ILE A 314 14.35 11.79 -3.89
C ILE A 314 13.72 10.51 -3.33
N ALA A 315 14.44 9.38 -3.40
CA ALA A 315 13.86 8.12 -2.95
C ALA A 315 14.88 7.25 -2.20
N VAL A 316 14.38 6.51 -1.22
CA VAL A 316 15.09 5.48 -0.48
C VAL A 316 14.20 4.26 -0.32
N HIS A 317 14.74 3.07 -0.66
CA HIS A 317 14.05 1.80 -0.53
C HIS A 317 14.93 0.75 0.11
N SER A 318 14.32 -0.16 0.84
CA SER A 318 14.94 -1.43 1.20
C SER A 318 14.66 -2.44 0.10
N VAL A 319 15.69 -3.05 -0.43
CA VAL A 319 15.59 -3.95 -1.59
C VAL A 319 16.45 -5.20 -1.41
N THR A 320 16.01 -6.27 -2.03
CA THR A 320 16.76 -7.52 -2.26
C THR A 320 17.03 -7.67 -3.76
N ASP A 321 17.83 -8.65 -4.15
CA ASP A 321 18.19 -8.87 -5.55
C ASP A 321 16.99 -9.27 -6.43
N ASP A 322 15.95 -9.85 -5.84
CA ASP A 322 14.75 -10.32 -6.54
C ASP A 322 13.74 -9.21 -6.84
N HIS A 323 13.93 -8.03 -6.28
CA HIS A 323 13.03 -6.91 -6.52
C HIS A 323 13.29 -6.21 -7.86
N ASP A 324 12.25 -5.56 -8.35
CA ASP A 324 12.34 -4.58 -9.43
C ASP A 324 12.02 -3.18 -8.90
N ILE A 325 12.53 -2.18 -9.56
CA ILE A 325 12.13 -0.79 -9.33
C ILE A 325 11.54 -0.18 -10.60
N MET A 326 10.53 0.63 -10.41
CA MET A 326 10.00 1.49 -11.46
C MET A 326 10.43 2.92 -11.18
N ILE A 327 11.12 3.52 -12.12
CA ILE A 327 11.57 4.91 -12.06
C ILE A 327 10.71 5.72 -13.01
N ILE A 328 10.13 6.79 -12.48
CA ILE A 328 9.18 7.64 -13.18
C ILE A 328 9.77 9.04 -13.22
N ASN A 329 9.81 9.65 -14.41
CA ASN A 329 10.23 11.03 -14.55
C ASN A 329 9.02 11.99 -14.58
N LYS A 330 9.27 13.30 -14.45
CA LYS A 330 8.22 14.32 -14.47
C LYS A 330 7.46 14.40 -15.78
N SER A 331 8.04 13.95 -16.89
CA SER A 331 7.37 13.89 -18.21
C SER A 331 6.53 12.61 -18.41
N GLY A 332 6.38 11.77 -17.35
CA GLY A 332 5.54 10.57 -17.40
C GLY A 332 6.20 9.33 -18.02
N VAL A 333 7.50 9.38 -18.35
CA VAL A 333 8.22 8.19 -18.85
C VAL A 333 8.57 7.29 -17.69
N VAL A 334 8.24 6.01 -17.83
CA VAL A 334 8.47 4.97 -16.84
C VAL A 334 9.48 3.97 -17.35
N ILE A 335 10.47 3.64 -16.55
CA ILE A 335 11.39 2.53 -16.80
C ILE A 335 11.35 1.52 -15.65
N ARG A 336 11.46 0.25 -15.97
CA ARG A 336 11.61 -0.84 -15.01
C ARG A 336 13.06 -1.31 -15.04
N VAL A 337 13.69 -1.41 -13.87
CA VAL A 337 15.08 -1.83 -13.70
C VAL A 337 15.13 -2.94 -12.66
N HIS A 338 15.80 -4.03 -12.97
CA HIS A 338 16.04 -5.10 -12.02
C HIS A 338 17.04 -4.63 -10.95
N VAL A 339 16.75 -4.88 -9.68
CA VAL A 339 17.62 -4.44 -8.58
C VAL A 339 19.01 -5.07 -8.67
N SER A 340 19.11 -6.33 -9.11
CA SER A 340 20.39 -7.01 -9.33
C SER A 340 21.33 -6.27 -10.33
N ASP A 341 20.76 -5.51 -11.29
CA ASP A 341 21.51 -4.73 -12.27
C ASP A 341 22.09 -3.43 -11.69
N ILE A 342 21.66 -3.04 -10.49
CA ILE A 342 22.14 -1.83 -9.82
C ILE A 342 23.37 -2.15 -8.99
N SER A 343 24.47 -1.46 -9.27
CA SER A 343 25.75 -1.69 -8.59
C SER A 343 25.66 -1.42 -7.09
N ILE A 344 26.30 -2.30 -6.32
CA ILE A 344 26.51 -2.13 -4.89
C ILE A 344 27.74 -1.23 -4.71
N LEU A 345 27.56 -0.07 -4.10
CA LEU A 345 28.58 0.97 -3.92
C LEU A 345 28.57 1.50 -2.49
N GLY A 346 29.72 1.96 -2.03
CA GLY A 346 29.82 2.60 -0.73
C GLY A 346 28.89 3.80 -0.59
N ARG A 347 28.33 4.01 0.63
CA ARG A 347 27.34 5.06 0.92
C ARG A 347 27.77 6.49 0.53
N ASN A 348 29.06 6.81 0.64
CA ASN A 348 29.58 8.16 0.34
C ASN A 348 30.05 8.28 -1.13
N THR A 349 29.25 7.82 -2.08
CA THR A 349 29.50 7.93 -3.52
C THR A 349 28.33 8.61 -4.23
N GLN A 350 28.52 8.97 -5.49
CA GLN A 350 27.50 9.60 -6.33
C GLN A 350 26.51 8.59 -6.95
N GLY A 351 26.84 7.29 -6.91
CA GLY A 351 26.09 6.27 -7.62
C GLY A 351 26.40 6.20 -9.13
N ILE A 352 25.63 5.35 -9.81
CA ILE A 352 25.67 5.18 -11.27
C ILE A 352 24.42 5.78 -11.89
N ARG A 353 24.45 6.03 -13.19
CA ARG A 353 23.27 6.50 -13.92
C ARG A 353 22.32 5.35 -14.16
N LEU A 354 21.12 5.42 -13.57
CA LEU A 354 20.03 4.44 -13.74
C LEU A 354 19.18 4.75 -14.98
N ILE A 355 18.96 6.03 -15.25
CA ILE A 355 18.22 6.52 -16.41
C ILE A 355 18.94 7.71 -17.04
N ASN A 356 18.84 7.85 -18.35
CA ASN A 356 19.41 8.98 -19.08
C ASN A 356 18.35 10.05 -19.34
N LEU A 357 18.39 11.12 -18.56
CA LEU A 357 17.47 12.26 -18.64
C LEU A 357 18.01 13.41 -19.49
N SER A 358 19.29 13.37 -19.90
CA SER A 358 19.98 14.50 -20.56
C SER A 358 19.39 14.94 -21.90
N LYS A 359 18.58 14.09 -22.53
CA LYS A 359 17.94 14.42 -23.82
C LYS A 359 16.67 15.28 -23.68
N ARG A 360 16.11 15.43 -22.48
CA ARG A 360 14.78 16.04 -22.26
C ARG A 360 14.77 17.12 -21.18
N ASP A 361 15.92 17.41 -20.54
CA ASP A 361 15.99 18.33 -19.40
C ASP A 361 14.96 18.00 -18.31
N ASP A 362 14.89 16.72 -17.94
CA ASP A 362 13.86 16.12 -17.13
C ASP A 362 14.43 15.64 -15.78
N GLU A 363 13.59 15.46 -14.80
CA GLU A 363 13.95 14.99 -13.46
C GLU A 363 13.11 13.77 -13.08
N ILE A 364 13.64 12.95 -12.17
CA ILE A 364 12.86 11.86 -11.58
C ILE A 364 11.73 12.46 -10.73
N ALA A 365 10.51 11.98 -10.95
CA ALA A 365 9.34 12.33 -10.16
C ALA A 365 9.18 11.41 -8.95
N ASP A 366 9.29 10.08 -9.19
CA ASP A 366 9.12 9.06 -8.14
C ASP A 366 9.85 7.76 -8.49
N VAL A 367 10.05 6.93 -7.47
CA VAL A 367 10.62 5.59 -7.59
C VAL A 367 9.80 4.63 -6.75
N CYS A 368 9.27 3.60 -7.39
CA CYS A 368 8.45 2.59 -6.73
C CYS A 368 9.17 1.23 -6.75
N ARG A 369 9.10 0.51 -5.65
CA ARG A 369 9.52 -0.89 -5.59
C ARG A 369 8.39 -1.79 -6.05
N VAL A 370 8.66 -2.65 -7.01
CA VAL A 370 7.77 -3.73 -7.40
C VAL A 370 8.21 -4.97 -6.63
N PRO A 371 7.32 -5.62 -5.88
CA PRO A 371 7.65 -6.90 -5.24
C PRO A 371 8.07 -7.91 -6.31
N ALA A 372 8.99 -8.80 -5.99
CA ALA A 372 9.17 -10.04 -6.74
C ALA A 372 7.82 -10.76 -6.79
N ASP A 373 7.51 -11.40 -7.92
CA ASP A 373 6.25 -12.13 -8.08
C ASP A 373 6.08 -13.06 -6.87
N GLU A 374 5.08 -12.79 -6.03
CA GLU A 374 4.76 -13.59 -4.83
C GLU A 374 4.46 -15.06 -5.18
N ASP A 375 4.18 -15.35 -6.44
CA ASP A 375 3.98 -16.70 -6.98
C ASP A 375 5.21 -17.66 -6.88
N GLN A 376 6.42 -17.16 -6.56
CA GLN A 376 7.60 -18.01 -6.37
C GLN A 376 7.89 -18.33 -4.90
N ALA A 377 7.48 -17.49 -3.96
CA ALA A 377 7.73 -17.72 -2.53
C ALA A 377 6.78 -18.76 -1.91
N GLU A 378 5.53 -18.87 -2.40
CA GLU A 378 4.58 -19.88 -1.91
C GLU A 378 4.83 -21.27 -2.51
N GLN A 379 5.50 -21.39 -3.67
CA GLN A 379 5.86 -22.69 -4.26
C GLN A 379 7.14 -23.30 -3.67
N GLU A 380 8.02 -22.51 -3.07
CA GLU A 380 9.18 -23.04 -2.34
C GLU A 380 8.80 -23.54 -0.95
N ASP A 381 7.80 -22.95 -0.31
CA ASP A 381 7.34 -23.38 1.02
C ASP A 381 6.44 -24.63 0.97
N THR A 382 5.74 -24.86 -0.14
CA THR A 382 4.98 -26.11 -0.37
C THR A 382 5.85 -27.26 -0.87
N SER A 383 6.99 -26.99 -1.48
CA SER A 383 7.90 -28.04 -1.97
C SER A 383 8.82 -28.64 -0.90
N ILE A 384 8.91 -28.00 0.29
CA ILE A 384 9.65 -28.52 1.44
C ILE A 384 8.77 -29.46 2.31
N GLY A 385 7.43 -29.38 2.17
CA GLY A 385 6.48 -30.21 2.92
C GLY A 385 6.17 -31.58 2.33
N GLU A 386 6.55 -31.88 1.08
CA GLU A 386 6.19 -33.13 0.40
C GLU A 386 7.36 -34.13 0.22
N ARG A 387 8.47 -33.99 0.95
CA ARG A 387 9.61 -34.91 0.87
C ARG A 387 9.89 -35.77 2.11
N GLU A 388 8.96 -35.86 3.04
CA GLU A 388 9.07 -36.85 4.13
C GLU A 388 7.73 -37.53 4.38
N GLU A 389 7.33 -38.47 3.50
CA GLU A 389 6.44 -39.58 3.79
C GLU A 389 6.30 -40.43 2.53
N ASP A 390 7.29 -41.27 2.25
CA ASP A 390 7.14 -42.58 1.54
C ASP A 390 8.47 -43.34 1.65
N ALA A 391 8.77 -43.79 2.85
CA ALA A 391 9.70 -44.90 3.07
C ALA A 391 8.88 -46.04 3.66
N ASP A 392 8.42 -46.91 2.80
CA ASP A 392 7.82 -48.21 3.13
C ASP A 392 8.92 -49.17 3.65
N PRO A 393 8.88 -49.69 4.87
CA PRO A 393 9.82 -50.63 5.42
C PRO A 393 9.28 -52.06 5.31
N THR A 394 9.17 -52.60 4.10
CA THR A 394 8.98 -54.07 3.94
C THR A 394 9.52 -54.57 2.63
N ALA A 395 10.76 -55.04 2.61
CA ALA A 395 11.21 -56.16 1.82
C ALA A 395 12.54 -56.68 2.36
N LEU A 396 12.42 -57.55 3.31
CA LEU A 396 13.47 -58.50 3.70
C LEU A 396 13.45 -59.64 2.68
N ASP A 397 14.68 -60.06 2.32
CA ASP A 397 15.09 -61.44 2.09
C ASP A 397 14.72 -62.08 0.76
N GLU A 398 15.69 -62.39 0.00
CA GLU A 398 16.07 -63.76 -0.33
C GLU A 398 17.34 -63.78 -1.19
N SER A 399 18.27 -64.52 -0.64
CA SER A 399 19.48 -65.15 -1.12
C SER A 399 19.40 -65.77 -2.54
N GLU A 400 20.48 -65.71 -3.29
CA GLU A 400 21.20 -66.89 -3.71
C GLU A 400 22.45 -66.54 -4.53
N GLU A 401 23.52 -67.10 -4.06
CA GLU A 401 24.78 -67.55 -4.67
C GLU A 401 24.74 -67.73 -6.18
N ASP A 402 25.77 -67.23 -6.85
CA ASP A 402 26.67 -68.13 -7.63
C ASP A 402 27.88 -67.35 -8.18
N THR A 403 29.05 -67.78 -7.79
CA THR A 403 30.35 -67.63 -8.44
C THR A 403 30.64 -68.90 -9.21
N PRO A 404 31.76 -69.12 -9.98
CA PRO A 404 32.56 -68.22 -10.86
C PRO A 404 32.84 -68.88 -12.22
N GLU A 405 33.64 -68.24 -13.05
CA GLU A 405 34.68 -68.84 -13.94
C GLU A 405 35.02 -67.83 -15.06
N SER A 406 36.18 -67.25 -15.04
CA SER A 406 37.46 -67.62 -15.64
C SER A 406 37.49 -67.70 -17.19
N GLU A 407 38.54 -67.00 -17.65
CA GLU A 407 39.39 -67.25 -18.82
C GLU A 407 39.22 -66.33 -20.04
N GLU A 408 40.36 -65.65 -20.28
CA GLU A 408 41.22 -65.60 -21.46
C GLU A 408 40.58 -64.98 -22.74
N ASP A 409 41.09 -63.88 -23.18
CA ASP A 409 42.22 -63.59 -24.11
C ASP A 409 42.37 -62.06 -24.29
#